data_6af50628612c4519e3c556bfb934ccba
#
_entry.id   6af50628612c4519e3c556bfb934ccba
#
_cell.length_a   1.000
_cell.length_b   1.000
_cell.length_c   1.000
_cell.angle_alpha   90.00
_cell.angle_beta   90.00
_cell.angle_gamma   90.00
#
_symmetry.space_group_name_H-M   'P 1'
#
loop_
_entity.id
_entity.type
_entity.pdbx_description
1 polymer ?
#
loop_
_entity_poly.entity_id
_entity_poly.type
_entity_poly.pdbx_seq_one_letter_code
_entity_poly.pdbx_strand_id
1 'polypeptide(L)'
;MDNQVTVEISARHVHLSQADLETLFGKGYELTVKKMLSQPGQYASNERVRVVGTKSEFPAVSILGPVRKATQVELSLTDARSIGVTAPVRESGDIAGSGACKLVGPAGEVELTEGVIAAKRHIHATTADAERMGLENGQIVSVEIPSANGRNLTFGDVVVRVSDSYALAMH
;
A
#
# COMPACT_ATOMS: atom_id res chain seq x y z
N MET A 1 13.76 19.21 -19.35
CA MET A 1 13.30 19.04 -17.96
C MET A 1 13.43 17.56 -17.63
N ASP A 2 14.04 17.25 -16.50
CA ASP A 2 14.19 15.85 -16.09
C ASP A 2 12.90 15.42 -15.36
N ASN A 3 12.01 14.72 -16.07
CA ASN A 3 10.74 14.22 -15.58
C ASN A 3 10.86 12.75 -15.13
N GLN A 4 11.99 12.39 -14.56
CA GLN A 4 12.23 11.04 -14.07
C GLN A 4 11.69 10.87 -12.65
N VAL A 5 11.13 9.70 -12.39
CA VAL A 5 10.65 9.27 -11.08
C VAL A 5 11.13 7.85 -10.79
N THR A 6 11.55 7.59 -9.57
CA THR A 6 11.85 6.22 -9.15
C THR A 6 10.56 5.41 -9.10
N VAL A 7 10.55 4.24 -9.74
CA VAL A 7 9.42 3.30 -9.68
C VAL A 7 9.72 2.22 -8.64
N GLU A 8 8.87 2.11 -7.65
CA GLU A 8 8.97 1.11 -6.58
C GLU A 8 7.84 0.10 -6.68
N ILE A 9 8.14 -1.17 -6.51
CA ILE A 9 7.14 -2.23 -6.47
C ILE A 9 6.70 -2.45 -5.05
N SER A 10 5.41 -2.19 -4.79
CA SER A 10 4.78 -2.51 -3.50
C SER A 10 4.45 -4.01 -3.44
N ALA A 11 5.03 -4.72 -2.49
CA ALA A 11 4.59 -6.06 -2.15
C ALA A 11 3.29 -6.01 -1.33
N ARG A 12 2.59 -7.15 -1.22
CA ARG A 12 1.43 -7.24 -0.32
C ARG A 12 1.79 -6.83 1.10
N HIS A 13 0.93 -6.02 1.72
CA HIS A 13 1.17 -5.52 3.07
C HIS A 13 -0.14 -5.11 3.77
N VAL A 14 -0.03 -4.87 5.05
CA VAL A 14 -1.14 -4.46 5.91
C VAL A 14 -0.77 -3.17 6.65
N HIS A 15 -1.70 -2.25 6.71
CA HIS A 15 -1.70 -1.12 7.65
C HIS A 15 -2.74 -1.42 8.74
N LEU A 16 -2.37 -1.25 9.99
CA LEU A 16 -3.27 -1.53 11.12
C LEU A 16 -3.76 -0.25 11.79
N SER A 17 -4.99 -0.28 12.26
CA SER A 17 -5.43 0.63 13.32
C SER A 17 -4.80 0.22 14.66
N GLN A 18 -4.73 1.16 15.63
CA GLN A 18 -4.22 0.83 16.96
C GLN A 18 -5.07 -0.27 17.64
N ALA A 19 -6.38 -0.20 17.48
CA ALA A 19 -7.29 -1.19 18.06
C ALA A 19 -7.06 -2.60 17.51
N ASP A 20 -6.88 -2.72 16.18
CA ASP A 20 -6.61 -4.01 15.55
C ASP A 20 -5.22 -4.52 15.86
N LEU A 21 -4.22 -3.62 15.96
CA LEU A 21 -2.88 -3.97 16.41
C LEU A 21 -2.92 -4.61 17.80
N GLU A 22 -3.64 -4.01 18.74
CA GLU A 22 -3.79 -4.55 20.10
C GLU A 22 -4.56 -5.87 20.14
N THR A 23 -5.56 -6.04 19.29
CA THR A 23 -6.30 -7.30 19.16
C THR A 23 -5.39 -8.43 18.65
N LEU A 24 -4.54 -8.12 17.66
CA LEU A 24 -3.67 -9.11 17.02
C LEU A 24 -2.41 -9.44 17.82
N PHE A 25 -1.87 -8.50 18.58
CA PHE A 25 -0.57 -8.63 19.26
C PHE A 25 -0.62 -8.45 20.77
N GLY A 26 -1.71 -7.94 21.32
CA GLY A 26 -1.90 -7.70 22.75
C GLY A 26 -2.04 -6.21 23.07
N LYS A 27 -2.70 -5.93 24.18
CA LYS A 27 -2.96 -4.57 24.65
C LYS A 27 -1.66 -3.78 24.87
N GLY A 28 -1.61 -2.56 24.36
CA GLY A 28 -0.46 -1.68 24.48
C GLY A 28 0.72 -2.06 23.55
N TYR A 29 0.51 -2.97 22.61
CA TYR A 29 1.57 -3.37 21.68
C TYR A 29 1.96 -2.22 20.73
N GLU A 30 3.24 -2.09 20.46
CA GLU A 30 3.80 -1.13 19.52
C GLU A 30 4.59 -1.86 18.43
N LEU A 31 4.43 -1.42 17.17
CA LEU A 31 5.19 -1.97 16.05
C LEU A 31 6.68 -1.63 16.18
N THR A 32 7.53 -2.61 15.88
CA THR A 32 8.98 -2.43 15.89
C THR A 32 9.52 -2.22 14.49
N VAL A 33 10.40 -1.21 14.34
CA VAL A 33 10.96 -0.83 13.03
C VAL A 33 11.96 -1.88 12.56
N LYS A 34 11.71 -2.45 11.39
CA LYS A 34 12.67 -3.31 10.68
C LYS A 34 13.49 -2.51 9.67
N LYS A 35 12.84 -1.66 8.88
CA LYS A 35 13.45 -0.87 7.81
C LYS A 35 12.60 0.35 7.49
N MET A 36 13.22 1.52 7.39
CA MET A 36 12.55 2.71 6.87
C MET A 36 12.26 2.54 5.37
N LEU A 37 11.13 3.06 4.94
CA LEU A 37 10.71 3.10 3.53
C LEU A 37 11.11 4.43 2.87
N SER A 38 10.95 4.53 1.57
CA SER A 38 11.22 5.75 0.80
C SER A 38 10.32 6.92 1.21
N GLN A 39 9.06 6.63 1.58
CA GLN A 39 8.15 7.66 2.04
C GLN A 39 8.46 8.07 3.49
N PRO A 40 8.61 9.38 3.75
CA PRO A 40 8.98 9.88 5.08
C PRO A 40 8.05 9.37 6.18
N GLY A 41 8.63 8.92 7.29
CA GLY A 41 7.90 8.44 8.46
C GLY A 41 7.26 7.06 8.32
N GLN A 42 7.31 6.44 7.16
CA GLN A 42 6.82 5.09 6.94
C GLN A 42 7.93 4.04 7.10
N TYR A 43 7.58 2.88 7.60
CA TYR A 43 8.53 1.79 7.82
C TYR A 43 7.87 0.41 7.65
N ALA A 44 8.66 -0.56 7.23
CA ALA A 44 8.30 -1.96 7.37
C ALA A 44 8.60 -2.40 8.81
N SER A 45 7.65 -3.06 9.46
CA SER A 45 7.83 -3.59 10.81
C SER A 45 8.41 -5.00 10.80
N ASN A 46 8.87 -5.46 11.97
CA ASN A 46 9.27 -6.85 12.16
C ASN A 46 8.05 -7.77 12.23
N GLU A 47 6.93 -7.26 12.70
CA GLU A 47 5.68 -7.97 12.90
C GLU A 47 5.06 -8.37 11.56
N ARG A 48 4.38 -9.50 11.57
CA ARG A 48 3.66 -10.04 10.43
C ARG A 48 2.33 -10.61 10.87
N VAL A 49 1.35 -10.60 9.98
CA VAL A 49 0.05 -11.22 10.20
C VAL A 49 -0.28 -12.22 9.08
N ARG A 50 -1.13 -13.17 9.39
CA ARG A 50 -1.77 -14.00 8.36
C ARG A 50 -2.94 -13.22 7.78
N VAL A 51 -3.07 -13.26 6.47
CA VAL A 51 -4.21 -12.70 5.74
C VAL A 51 -4.99 -13.87 5.16
N VAL A 52 -6.18 -14.10 5.68
CA VAL A 52 -7.00 -15.27 5.37
C VAL A 52 -8.18 -14.85 4.50
N GLY A 53 -8.24 -15.39 3.30
CA GLY A 53 -9.36 -15.23 2.38
C GLY A 53 -10.33 -16.42 2.43
N THR A 54 -11.23 -16.48 1.48
CA THR A 54 -12.23 -17.56 1.40
C THR A 54 -11.70 -18.87 0.78
N LYS A 55 -10.61 -18.81 0.03
CA LYS A 55 -10.02 -19.97 -0.65
C LYS A 55 -8.69 -20.41 -0.09
N SER A 56 -7.89 -19.46 0.37
CA SER A 56 -6.53 -19.67 0.85
C SER A 56 -6.06 -18.51 1.70
N GLU A 57 -4.80 -18.51 2.12
CA GLU A 57 -4.21 -17.50 2.98
C GLU A 57 -2.78 -17.15 2.59
N PHE A 58 -2.32 -15.99 3.03
CA PHE A 58 -0.91 -15.65 3.11
C PHE A 58 -0.45 -15.73 4.56
N PRO A 59 0.48 -16.64 4.90
CA PRO A 59 0.80 -16.95 6.30
C PRO A 59 1.63 -15.86 7.01
N ALA A 60 2.27 -14.94 6.27
CA ALA A 60 3.18 -13.97 6.86
C ALA A 60 3.26 -12.70 6.00
N VAL A 61 2.26 -11.83 6.12
CA VAL A 61 2.21 -10.54 5.42
C VAL A 61 2.83 -9.46 6.28
N SER A 62 3.67 -8.63 5.68
CA SER A 62 4.33 -7.52 6.35
C SER A 62 3.34 -6.46 6.81
N ILE A 63 3.57 -5.91 7.99
CA ILE A 63 2.85 -4.74 8.47
C ILE A 63 3.71 -3.51 8.21
N LEU A 64 3.11 -2.47 7.64
CA LEU A 64 3.74 -1.17 7.47
C LEU A 64 3.22 -0.20 8.52
N GLY A 65 4.15 0.43 9.21
CA GLY A 65 3.85 1.48 10.19
C GLY A 65 4.09 2.88 9.63
N PRO A 66 3.64 3.88 10.38
CA PRO A 66 2.95 3.80 11.67
C PRO A 66 1.50 3.31 11.56
N VAL A 67 0.83 3.09 12.69
CA VAL A 67 -0.60 2.79 12.74
C VAL A 67 -1.43 3.88 12.09
N ARG A 68 -2.57 3.51 11.52
CA ARG A 68 -3.50 4.39 10.81
C ARG A 68 -4.85 4.48 11.53
N LYS A 69 -5.74 5.34 11.04
CA LYS A 69 -7.10 5.46 11.58
C LYS A 69 -7.94 4.20 11.35
N ALA A 70 -7.70 3.52 10.24
CA ALA A 70 -8.41 2.29 9.86
C ALA A 70 -7.41 1.27 9.31
N THR A 71 -7.73 0.00 9.51
CA THR A 71 -6.98 -1.12 8.96
C THR A 71 -7.22 -1.26 7.46
N GLN A 72 -6.14 -1.45 6.70
CA GLN A 72 -6.17 -1.60 5.26
C GLN A 72 -5.20 -2.71 4.84
N VAL A 73 -5.66 -3.57 3.95
CA VAL A 73 -4.86 -4.65 3.35
C VAL A 73 -4.67 -4.34 1.87
N GLU A 74 -3.43 -4.23 1.43
CA GLU A 74 -3.10 -3.98 0.03
C GLU A 74 -2.58 -5.25 -0.63
N LEU A 75 -3.30 -5.70 -1.65
CA LEU A 75 -2.98 -6.89 -2.43
C LEU A 75 -2.92 -6.52 -3.91
N SER A 76 -2.10 -7.23 -4.68
CA SER A 76 -2.28 -7.24 -6.13
C SER A 76 -3.60 -7.93 -6.48
N LEU A 77 -4.16 -7.65 -7.66
CA LEU A 77 -5.38 -8.34 -8.12
C LEU A 77 -5.17 -9.85 -8.21
N THR A 78 -3.97 -10.28 -8.56
CA THR A 78 -3.58 -11.70 -8.61
C THR A 78 -3.55 -12.32 -7.21
N ASP A 79 -2.95 -11.64 -6.24
CA ASP A 79 -2.91 -12.10 -4.85
C ASP A 79 -4.30 -12.20 -4.25
N ALA A 80 -5.12 -11.17 -4.41
CA ALA A 80 -6.50 -11.17 -3.93
C ALA A 80 -7.30 -12.35 -4.50
N ARG A 81 -7.20 -12.57 -5.82
CA ARG A 81 -7.87 -13.70 -6.49
C ARG A 81 -7.38 -15.05 -5.95
N SER A 82 -6.10 -15.20 -5.67
CA SER A 82 -5.50 -16.45 -5.20
C SER A 82 -6.04 -16.90 -3.85
N ILE A 83 -6.34 -15.96 -2.97
CA ILE A 83 -6.94 -16.24 -1.66
C ILE A 83 -8.47 -16.11 -1.64
N GLY A 84 -9.10 -15.79 -2.77
CA GLY A 84 -10.55 -15.68 -2.89
C GLY A 84 -11.14 -14.41 -2.29
N VAL A 85 -10.43 -13.29 -2.37
CA VAL A 85 -10.86 -11.96 -1.91
C VAL A 85 -11.11 -11.07 -3.12
N THR A 86 -12.14 -10.24 -3.07
CA THR A 86 -12.36 -9.18 -4.04
C THR A 86 -11.66 -7.91 -3.54
N ALA A 87 -10.68 -7.42 -4.30
CA ALA A 87 -9.96 -6.19 -3.98
C ALA A 87 -10.21 -5.16 -5.09
N PRO A 88 -11.13 -4.20 -4.89
CA PRO A 88 -11.32 -3.12 -5.85
C PRO A 88 -10.07 -2.25 -5.93
N VAL A 89 -9.82 -1.68 -7.11
CA VAL A 89 -8.74 -0.69 -7.29
C VAL A 89 -9.20 0.63 -6.66
N ARG A 90 -8.49 1.08 -5.64
CA ARG A 90 -8.79 2.30 -4.88
C ARG A 90 -7.51 3.05 -4.53
N GLU A 91 -7.63 4.35 -4.32
CA GLU A 91 -6.56 5.09 -3.65
C GLU A 91 -6.43 4.64 -2.20
N SER A 92 -5.19 4.61 -1.68
CA SER A 92 -4.94 4.27 -0.28
C SER A 92 -5.72 5.20 0.67
N GLY A 93 -6.47 4.59 1.58
CA GLY A 93 -7.40 5.28 2.48
C GLY A 93 -8.87 5.24 2.05
N ASP A 94 -9.16 4.99 0.77
CA ASP A 94 -10.52 4.81 0.26
C ASP A 94 -10.93 3.34 0.36
N ILE A 95 -11.42 2.94 1.54
CA ILE A 95 -11.72 1.54 1.86
C ILE A 95 -13.22 1.23 1.97
N ALA A 96 -14.09 2.22 1.87
CA ALA A 96 -15.53 2.02 2.01
C ALA A 96 -16.07 1.05 0.96
N GLY A 97 -16.75 -0.02 1.40
CA GLY A 97 -17.30 -1.05 0.53
C GLY A 97 -16.27 -1.87 -0.24
N SER A 98 -15.01 -1.89 0.23
CA SER A 98 -13.93 -2.69 -0.35
C SER A 98 -13.99 -4.16 0.09
N GLY A 99 -12.94 -4.93 -0.19
CA GLY A 99 -12.92 -6.36 0.10
C GLY A 99 -12.83 -6.70 1.58
N ALA A 100 -13.29 -7.90 1.91
CA ALA A 100 -13.29 -8.47 3.25
C ALA A 100 -12.22 -9.57 3.37
N CYS A 101 -11.60 -9.69 4.54
CA CYS A 101 -10.71 -10.81 4.89
C CYS A 101 -10.61 -10.95 6.41
N LYS A 102 -9.96 -12.02 6.86
CA LYS A 102 -9.59 -12.16 8.26
C LYS A 102 -8.08 -11.97 8.45
N LEU A 103 -7.70 -11.23 9.47
CA LEU A 103 -6.33 -11.12 9.93
C LEU A 103 -6.13 -11.97 11.17
N VAL A 104 -5.00 -12.68 11.25
CA VAL A 104 -4.67 -13.52 12.41
C VAL A 104 -3.26 -13.18 12.88
N GLY A 105 -3.15 -12.79 14.12
CA GLY A 105 -1.91 -12.49 14.85
C GLY A 105 -1.66 -13.48 15.99
N PRO A 106 -0.58 -13.29 16.74
CA PRO A 106 -0.22 -14.21 17.82
C PRO A 106 -1.15 -14.15 19.04
N ALA A 107 -1.87 -13.04 19.26
CA ALA A 107 -2.75 -12.86 20.42
C ALA A 107 -4.24 -12.93 20.06
N GLY A 108 -4.60 -12.84 18.80
CA GLY A 108 -6.01 -12.86 18.40
C GLY A 108 -6.21 -12.71 16.88
N GLU A 109 -7.46 -12.50 16.52
CA GLU A 109 -7.87 -12.35 15.12
C GLU A 109 -8.84 -11.18 14.95
N VAL A 110 -8.87 -10.61 13.76
CA VAL A 110 -9.76 -9.50 13.35
C VAL A 110 -10.46 -9.89 12.07
N GLU A 111 -11.79 -9.85 12.08
CA GLU A 111 -12.62 -9.97 10.87
C GLU A 111 -12.80 -8.58 10.26
N LEU A 112 -12.25 -8.38 9.07
CA LEU A 112 -12.46 -7.16 8.29
C LEU A 112 -13.63 -7.38 7.33
N THR A 113 -14.70 -6.62 7.51
CA THR A 113 -15.84 -6.61 6.58
C THR A 113 -15.56 -5.75 5.34
N GLU A 114 -14.60 -4.85 5.45
CA GLU A 114 -14.04 -4.00 4.40
C GLU A 114 -12.57 -3.67 4.75
N GLY A 115 -11.80 -3.16 3.80
CA GLY A 115 -10.41 -2.76 4.03
C GLY A 115 -9.42 -3.37 3.04
N VAL A 116 -9.84 -4.35 2.23
CA VAL A 116 -8.95 -4.95 1.24
C VAL A 116 -9.08 -4.23 -0.10
N ILE A 117 -7.98 -3.68 -0.59
CA ILE A 117 -7.90 -2.96 -1.86
C ILE A 117 -6.71 -3.44 -2.70
N ALA A 118 -6.80 -3.22 -4.01
CA ALA A 118 -5.63 -3.12 -4.86
C ALA A 118 -5.32 -1.62 -5.02
N ALA A 119 -4.19 -1.18 -4.49
CA ALA A 119 -3.84 0.24 -4.51
C ALA A 119 -3.73 0.74 -5.96
N LYS A 120 -4.41 1.86 -6.26
CA LYS A 120 -4.28 2.54 -7.54
C LYS A 120 -2.84 3.01 -7.70
N ARG A 121 -2.27 2.80 -8.89
CA ARG A 121 -0.92 3.29 -9.21
C ARG A 121 -0.87 4.79 -9.00
N HIS A 122 0.18 5.27 -8.33
CA HIS A 122 0.28 6.68 -8.01
C HIS A 122 1.74 7.15 -7.95
N ILE A 123 1.92 8.44 -8.21
CA ILE A 123 3.17 9.15 -7.95
C ILE A 123 2.96 9.99 -6.71
N HIS A 124 3.84 9.83 -5.72
CA HIS A 124 4.00 10.79 -4.65
C HIS A 124 4.95 11.90 -5.11
N ALA A 125 4.56 13.14 -4.97
CA ALA A 125 5.38 14.30 -5.30
C ALA A 125 5.24 15.38 -4.22
N THR A 126 6.31 16.11 -3.96
CA THR A 126 6.23 17.36 -3.20
C THR A 126 5.64 18.46 -4.07
N THR A 127 5.24 19.59 -3.48
CA THR A 127 4.82 20.78 -4.23
C THR A 127 5.91 21.22 -5.21
N ALA A 128 7.17 21.23 -4.77
CA ALA A 128 8.31 21.60 -5.62
C ALA A 128 8.53 20.62 -6.77
N ASP A 129 8.38 19.32 -6.55
CA ASP A 129 8.46 18.31 -7.61
C ASP A 129 7.34 18.49 -8.64
N ALA A 130 6.12 18.72 -8.17
CA ALA A 130 4.96 18.92 -9.05
C ALA A 130 5.15 20.16 -9.93
N GLU A 131 5.58 21.28 -9.37
CA GLU A 131 5.89 22.51 -10.12
C GLU A 131 7.00 22.27 -11.14
N ARG A 132 8.10 21.63 -10.73
CA ARG A 132 9.25 21.33 -11.63
C ARG A 132 8.86 20.44 -12.80
N MET A 133 7.96 19.48 -12.58
CA MET A 133 7.53 18.48 -13.56
C MET A 133 6.28 18.92 -14.34
N GLY A 134 5.64 20.03 -13.97
CA GLY A 134 4.38 20.49 -14.56
C GLY A 134 3.21 19.55 -14.28
N LEU A 135 3.16 19.00 -13.06
CA LEU A 135 2.14 18.07 -12.60
C LEU A 135 1.16 18.75 -11.62
N GLU A 136 -0.07 18.29 -11.61
CA GLU A 136 -1.11 18.75 -10.68
C GLU A 136 -1.61 17.61 -9.80
N ASN A 137 -2.05 17.94 -8.59
CA ASN A 137 -2.66 16.95 -7.68
C ASN A 137 -3.92 16.36 -8.31
N GLY A 138 -4.03 15.03 -8.31
CA GLY A 138 -5.14 14.30 -8.94
C GLY A 138 -5.03 14.12 -10.46
N GLN A 139 -4.01 14.69 -11.10
CA GLN A 139 -3.76 14.48 -12.52
C GLN A 139 -3.49 13.00 -12.81
N ILE A 140 -4.02 12.50 -13.93
CA ILE A 140 -3.74 11.15 -14.43
C ILE A 140 -2.66 11.24 -15.49
N VAL A 141 -1.59 10.48 -15.32
CA VAL A 141 -0.44 10.45 -16.20
C VAL A 141 -0.10 9.02 -16.62
N SER A 142 0.79 8.90 -17.60
CA SER A 142 1.45 7.64 -17.96
C SER A 142 2.93 7.70 -17.59
N VAL A 143 3.46 6.59 -17.10
CA VAL A 143 4.88 6.44 -16.75
C VAL A 143 5.50 5.40 -17.66
N GLU A 144 6.49 5.82 -18.45
CA GLU A 144 7.25 4.94 -19.31
C GLU A 144 8.50 4.42 -18.59
N ILE A 145 8.73 3.12 -18.69
CA ILE A 145 9.94 2.46 -18.21
C ILE A 145 10.72 1.99 -19.45
N PRO A 146 11.76 2.72 -19.84
CA PRO A 146 12.60 2.30 -20.97
C PRO A 146 13.41 1.07 -20.59
N SER A 147 13.62 0.19 -21.54
CA SER A 147 14.39 -1.03 -21.37
C SER A 147 15.52 -1.11 -22.37
N ALA A 148 16.72 -1.43 -21.91
CA ALA A 148 17.92 -1.58 -22.74
C ALA A 148 17.77 -2.62 -23.87
N ASN A 149 16.86 -3.58 -23.71
CA ASN A 149 16.58 -4.62 -24.72
C ASN A 149 15.40 -4.28 -25.64
N GLY A 150 14.88 -3.04 -25.61
CA GLY A 150 13.78 -2.58 -26.43
C GLY A 150 12.37 -3.03 -25.97
N ARG A 151 12.26 -3.72 -24.84
CA ARG A 151 10.97 -4.12 -24.26
C ARG A 151 10.49 -3.07 -23.27
N ASN A 152 10.17 -1.90 -23.76
CA ASN A 152 9.63 -0.81 -22.94
C ASN A 152 8.26 -1.19 -22.36
N LEU A 153 7.97 -0.65 -21.19
CA LEU A 153 6.69 -0.81 -20.51
C LEU A 153 6.13 0.59 -20.21
N THR A 154 4.84 0.79 -20.45
CA THR A 154 4.14 2.01 -20.06
C THR A 154 3.01 1.67 -19.10
N PHE A 155 3.04 2.27 -17.92
CA PHE A 155 1.93 2.26 -16.98
C PHE A 155 1.03 3.46 -17.24
N GLY A 156 -0.19 3.22 -17.68
CA GLY A 156 -1.24 4.25 -17.73
C GLY A 156 -2.02 4.33 -16.41
N ASP A 157 -2.95 5.27 -16.34
CA ASP A 157 -3.84 5.45 -15.17
C ASP A 157 -3.07 5.59 -13.85
N VAL A 158 -2.02 6.43 -13.85
CA VAL A 158 -1.22 6.73 -12.67
C VAL A 158 -1.68 8.08 -12.12
N VAL A 159 -2.21 8.10 -10.89
CA VAL A 159 -2.65 9.34 -10.26
C VAL A 159 -1.48 10.05 -9.58
N VAL A 160 -1.38 11.35 -9.77
CA VAL A 160 -0.41 12.21 -9.06
C VAL A 160 -0.99 12.64 -7.72
N ARG A 161 -0.25 12.42 -6.65
CA ARG A 161 -0.60 12.85 -5.29
C ARG A 161 0.47 13.83 -4.80
N VAL A 162 0.05 15.06 -4.50
CA VAL A 162 0.96 16.12 -4.10
C VAL A 162 0.81 16.43 -2.60
N SER A 163 1.92 16.37 -1.88
CA SER A 163 2.02 16.76 -0.48
C SER A 163 3.48 16.95 -0.10
N ASP A 164 3.80 17.99 0.68
CA ASP A 164 5.16 18.24 1.17
C ASP A 164 5.62 17.21 2.22
N SER A 165 4.72 16.31 2.65
CA SER A 165 5.06 15.14 3.47
C SER A 165 5.55 13.94 2.67
N TYR A 166 5.53 14.00 1.33
CA TYR A 166 5.93 12.91 0.45
C TYR A 166 7.41 13.02 0.03
N ALA A 167 7.92 11.92 -0.52
CA ALA A 167 9.13 11.88 -1.33
C ALA A 167 8.77 11.40 -2.73
N LEU A 168 9.46 11.92 -3.76
CA LEU A 168 9.16 11.63 -5.16
C LEU A 168 9.40 10.16 -5.47
N ALA A 169 8.33 9.42 -5.69
CA ALA A 169 8.35 8.02 -6.12
C ALA A 169 7.00 7.61 -6.69
N MET A 170 7.02 6.66 -7.62
CA MET A 170 5.82 5.97 -8.11
C MET A 170 5.70 4.60 -7.43
N HIS A 171 4.49 4.28 -7.01
CA HIS A 171 4.13 2.98 -6.46
C HIS A 171 3.02 2.32 -7.27
#